data_0122ff40a85f23cdee38ef5e8586dc5e
#
_entry.id   0122ff40a85f23cdee38ef5e8586dc5e
#
_cell.length_a   1.000
_cell.length_b   1.000
_cell.length_c   1.000
_cell.angle_alpha   90.00
_cell.angle_beta   90.00
_cell.angle_gamma   90.00
#
_symmetry.space_group_name_H-M   'P 1'
#
loop_
_entity.id
_entity.type
_entity.pdbx_description
1 polymer ?
#
loop_
_entity_poly.entity_id
_entity_poly.type
_entity_poly.pdbx_seq_one_letter_code
_entity_poly.pdbx_strand_id
1 'polypeptide(L)'
;MRSRGASTGFYFVPPLVWTVIMMGLMLGSGSGLPGSQIAGSDLVVHFGIFGIWAFLIGQSFYKQAQWPVLKFHRGFFVLVLGVLLAAGTEAVQGFLLWSRSADLLDYVADVLGLLVGLLVFERLALSAKGDRR
;
A
#
# COMPACT_ATOMS: atom_id res chain seq x y z
N MET A 1 -19.54 25.85 -18.16
CA MET A 1 -18.20 25.76 -17.55
C MET A 1 -17.91 24.30 -17.24
N ARG A 2 -17.07 23.62 -18.01
CA ARG A 2 -16.57 22.28 -17.61
C ARG A 2 -15.61 22.49 -16.45
N SER A 3 -15.98 22.02 -15.25
CA SER A 3 -15.05 21.93 -14.14
C SER A 3 -13.86 21.10 -14.63
N ARG A 4 -12.66 21.69 -14.66
CA ARG A 4 -11.42 20.94 -14.91
C ARG A 4 -11.27 19.97 -13.74
N GLY A 5 -11.79 18.74 -13.90
CA GLY A 5 -11.46 17.66 -12.98
C GLY A 5 -9.95 17.55 -12.86
N ALA A 6 -9.45 17.26 -11.66
CA ALA A 6 -8.03 17.03 -11.45
C ALA A 6 -7.51 16.05 -12.51
N SER A 7 -6.31 16.30 -13.03
CA SER A 7 -5.71 15.40 -14.02
C SER A 7 -5.56 14.02 -13.40
N THR A 8 -5.73 12.96 -14.19
CA THR A 8 -5.61 11.56 -13.73
C THR A 8 -4.32 11.33 -12.92
N GLY A 9 -3.20 11.94 -13.35
CA GLY A 9 -1.92 11.84 -12.67
C GLY A 9 -1.93 12.36 -11.22
N PHE A 10 -2.74 13.37 -10.92
CA PHE A 10 -2.83 13.94 -9.57
C PHE A 10 -3.30 12.92 -8.53
N TYR A 11 -4.18 11.99 -8.92
CA TYR A 11 -4.67 10.97 -8.00
C TYR A 11 -3.61 9.93 -7.61
N PHE A 12 -2.54 9.79 -8.39
CA PHE A 12 -1.45 8.86 -8.12
C PHE A 12 -0.31 9.46 -7.29
N VAL A 13 -0.31 10.78 -7.05
CA VAL A 13 0.72 11.42 -6.22
C VAL A 13 0.78 10.86 -4.79
N PRO A 14 -0.35 10.73 -4.05
CA PRO A 14 -0.29 10.19 -2.69
C PRO A 14 0.31 8.78 -2.60
N PRO A 15 -0.13 7.77 -3.39
CA PRO A 15 0.48 6.45 -3.31
C PRO A 15 1.93 6.42 -3.79
N LEU A 16 2.35 7.27 -4.73
CA LEU A 16 3.75 7.37 -5.14
C LEU A 16 4.62 7.92 -4.03
N VAL A 17 4.20 9.00 -3.38
CA VAL A 17 4.90 9.56 -2.22
C VAL A 17 5.00 8.52 -1.10
N TRP A 18 3.89 7.82 -0.82
CA TRP A 18 3.87 6.77 0.19
C TRP A 18 4.80 5.61 -0.17
N THR A 19 4.85 5.20 -1.44
CA THR A 19 5.79 4.16 -1.90
C THR A 19 7.24 4.55 -1.65
N VAL A 20 7.62 5.79 -1.89
CA VAL A 20 8.99 6.27 -1.58
C VAL A 20 9.26 6.21 -0.08
N ILE A 21 8.31 6.66 0.75
CA ILE A 21 8.44 6.63 2.21
C ILE A 21 8.59 5.18 2.70
N MET A 22 7.72 4.28 2.25
CA MET A 22 7.76 2.87 2.67
C MET A 22 9.05 2.19 2.24
N MET A 23 9.55 2.47 1.02
CA MET A 23 10.86 1.96 0.59
C MET A 23 11.97 2.44 1.52
N GLY A 24 11.98 3.72 1.89
CA GLY A 24 12.94 4.27 2.85
C GLY A 24 12.87 3.60 4.23
N LEU A 25 11.65 3.33 4.72
CA LEU A 25 11.45 2.68 6.02
C LEU A 25 11.85 1.20 6.00
N MET A 26 11.52 0.49 4.92
CA MET A 26 11.77 -0.95 4.80
C MET A 26 13.21 -1.29 4.43
N LEU A 27 13.86 -0.48 3.59
CA LEU A 27 15.23 -0.68 3.14
C LEU A 27 16.25 0.05 4.03
N GLY A 28 15.79 0.96 4.88
CA GLY A 28 16.63 1.59 5.90
C GLY A 28 17.13 0.59 6.93
N SER A 29 18.30 0.85 7.49
CA SER A 29 18.84 0.01 8.58
C SER A 29 17.92 0.08 9.79
N GLY A 30 17.31 -1.05 10.17
CA GLY A 30 16.31 -1.16 11.24
C GLY A 30 16.79 -0.81 12.66
N SER A 31 18.06 -0.43 12.84
CA SER A 31 18.66 -0.09 14.14
C SER A 31 18.27 1.31 14.68
N GLY A 32 17.51 2.08 13.92
CA GLY A 32 17.18 3.47 14.29
C GLY A 32 15.70 3.78 14.50
N LEU A 33 14.79 2.83 14.27
CA LEU A 33 13.37 3.09 14.49
C LEU A 33 13.01 2.97 15.98
N PRO A 34 12.27 3.94 16.56
CA PRO A 34 11.75 3.82 17.90
C PRO A 34 10.88 2.55 18.01
N GLY A 35 11.20 1.68 18.94
CA GLY A 35 10.44 0.44 19.15
C GLY A 35 11.01 -0.82 18.48
N SER A 36 12.09 -0.75 17.70
CA SER A 36 12.73 -1.92 17.06
C SER A 36 13.21 -3.01 18.06
N GLN A 37 13.20 -2.68 19.33
CA GLN A 37 13.55 -3.62 20.44
C GLN A 37 12.34 -4.43 20.95
N ILE A 38 11.11 -4.11 20.49
CA ILE A 38 9.90 -4.80 20.92
C ILE A 38 9.61 -5.94 19.94
N ALA A 39 9.56 -7.17 20.43
CA ALA A 39 9.24 -8.33 19.61
C ALA A 39 7.87 -8.13 18.91
N GLY A 40 7.83 -8.31 17.60
CA GLY A 40 6.62 -8.15 16.78
C GLY A 40 6.32 -6.71 16.32
N SER A 41 7.11 -5.72 16.73
CA SER A 41 6.93 -4.34 16.22
C SER A 41 7.13 -4.26 14.70
N ASP A 42 8.03 -5.09 14.17
CA ASP A 42 8.33 -5.17 12.74
C ASP A 42 7.09 -5.60 11.95
N LEU A 43 6.41 -6.66 12.40
CA LEU A 43 5.16 -7.14 11.79
C LEU A 43 4.06 -6.08 11.75
N VAL A 44 3.92 -5.29 12.83
CA VAL A 44 2.94 -4.19 12.90
C VAL A 44 3.28 -3.09 11.90
N VAL A 45 4.56 -2.78 11.74
CA VAL A 45 5.04 -1.79 10.77
C VAL A 45 4.77 -2.26 9.35
N HIS A 46 5.13 -3.50 8.99
CA HIS A 46 4.86 -4.12 7.69
C HIS A 46 3.37 -4.08 7.37
N PHE A 47 2.54 -4.61 8.25
CA PHE A 47 1.09 -4.58 8.12
C PHE A 47 0.54 -3.17 7.89
N GLY A 48 0.94 -2.20 8.70
CA GLY A 48 0.45 -0.82 8.63
C GLY A 48 0.87 -0.13 7.33
N ILE A 49 2.14 -0.29 6.92
CA ILE A 49 2.69 0.34 5.73
C ILE A 49 1.97 -0.14 4.46
N PHE A 50 1.79 -1.45 4.31
CA PHE A 50 1.09 -2.03 3.17
C PHE A 50 -0.42 -1.79 3.21
N GLY A 51 -1.02 -1.71 4.41
CA GLY A 51 -2.42 -1.32 4.59
C GLY A 51 -2.71 0.09 4.08
N ILE A 52 -1.88 1.06 4.45
CA ILE A 52 -2.00 2.44 3.96
C ILE A 52 -1.75 2.49 2.44
N TRP A 53 -0.76 1.76 1.93
CA TRP A 53 -0.49 1.69 0.50
C TRP A 53 -1.70 1.17 -0.29
N ALA A 54 -2.31 0.06 0.14
CA ALA A 54 -3.47 -0.51 -0.51
C ALA A 54 -4.67 0.45 -0.51
N PHE A 55 -4.90 1.16 0.60
CA PHE A 55 -5.94 2.18 0.71
C PHE A 55 -5.71 3.31 -0.30
N LEU A 56 -4.51 3.86 -0.38
CA LEU A 56 -4.18 4.99 -1.25
C LEU A 56 -4.27 4.63 -2.72
N ILE A 57 -3.74 3.47 -3.13
CA ILE A 57 -3.79 3.04 -4.54
C ILE A 57 -5.21 2.65 -4.95
N GLY A 58 -5.98 2.02 -4.05
CA GLY A 58 -7.40 1.73 -4.26
C GLY A 58 -8.21 3.00 -4.49
N GLN A 59 -7.96 4.05 -3.70
CA GLN A 59 -8.57 5.36 -3.89
C GLN A 59 -8.20 6.00 -5.24
N SER A 60 -6.94 5.86 -5.65
CA SER A 60 -6.46 6.41 -6.93
C SER A 60 -7.13 5.72 -8.11
N PHE A 61 -7.20 4.38 -8.10
CA PHE A 61 -7.90 3.62 -9.13
C PHE A 61 -9.41 3.92 -9.18
N TYR A 62 -10.02 4.21 -8.04
CA TYR A 62 -11.43 4.59 -7.99
C TYR A 62 -11.71 5.99 -8.54
N LYS A 63 -10.85 6.98 -8.20
CA LYS A 63 -11.07 8.40 -8.55
C LYS A 63 -10.68 8.73 -9.98
N GLN A 64 -9.68 8.04 -10.56
CA GLN A 64 -9.28 8.28 -11.93
C GLN A 64 -10.38 7.86 -12.92
N ALA A 65 -10.49 8.57 -14.05
CA ALA A 65 -11.52 8.34 -15.07
C ALA A 65 -10.95 7.79 -16.39
N GLN A 66 -9.63 7.84 -16.56
CA GLN A 66 -8.98 7.55 -17.84
C GLN A 66 -8.92 6.04 -18.14
N TRP A 67 -8.80 5.20 -17.11
CA TRP A 67 -8.66 3.76 -17.26
C TRP A 67 -9.81 3.01 -16.55
N PRO A 68 -10.92 2.76 -17.24
CA PRO A 68 -12.09 2.09 -16.64
C PRO A 68 -11.77 0.71 -16.07
N VAL A 69 -10.89 -0.04 -16.72
CA VAL A 69 -10.49 -1.38 -16.27
C VAL A 69 -9.88 -1.34 -14.86
N LEU A 70 -9.00 -0.39 -14.58
CA LEU A 70 -8.41 -0.22 -13.24
C LEU A 70 -9.48 0.15 -12.20
N LYS A 71 -10.47 0.93 -12.60
CA LYS A 71 -11.57 1.32 -11.70
C LYS A 71 -12.47 0.14 -11.34
N PHE A 72 -12.87 -0.65 -12.33
CA PHE A 72 -13.79 -1.79 -12.13
C PHE A 72 -13.11 -2.97 -11.44
N HIS A 73 -11.85 -3.25 -11.77
CA HIS A 73 -11.08 -4.37 -11.21
C HIS A 73 -10.02 -3.91 -10.21
N ARG A 74 -10.25 -2.76 -9.53
CA ARG A 74 -9.28 -2.15 -8.63
C ARG A 74 -8.76 -3.08 -7.54
N GLY A 75 -9.65 -3.88 -6.94
CA GLY A 75 -9.27 -4.84 -5.92
C GLY A 75 -8.23 -5.85 -6.41
N PHE A 76 -8.46 -6.42 -7.59
CA PHE A 76 -7.52 -7.33 -8.24
C PHE A 76 -6.16 -6.66 -8.49
N PHE A 77 -6.15 -5.45 -9.10
CA PHE A 77 -4.91 -4.75 -9.40
C PHE A 77 -4.16 -4.30 -8.14
N VAL A 78 -4.88 -3.84 -7.11
CA VAL A 78 -4.26 -3.48 -5.81
C VAL A 78 -3.57 -4.69 -5.20
N LEU A 79 -4.23 -5.84 -5.16
CA LEU A 79 -3.65 -7.05 -4.58
C LEU A 79 -2.47 -7.58 -5.40
N VAL A 80 -2.58 -7.67 -6.72
CA VAL A 80 -1.49 -8.14 -7.58
C VAL A 80 -0.26 -7.25 -7.45
N LEU A 81 -0.44 -5.93 -7.59
CA LEU A 81 0.67 -4.99 -7.48
C LEU A 81 1.27 -4.98 -6.06
N GLY A 82 0.42 -5.05 -5.04
CA GLY A 82 0.86 -5.06 -3.65
C GLY A 82 1.64 -6.33 -3.29
N VAL A 83 1.17 -7.50 -3.72
CA VAL A 83 1.87 -8.78 -3.50
C VAL A 83 3.22 -8.80 -4.22
N LEU A 84 3.29 -8.29 -5.45
CA LEU A 84 4.55 -8.17 -6.18
C LEU A 84 5.50 -7.18 -5.49
N LEU A 85 4.99 -6.09 -4.97
CA LEU A 85 5.77 -5.12 -4.22
C LEU A 85 6.31 -5.72 -2.91
N ALA A 86 5.47 -6.44 -2.15
CA ALA A 86 5.87 -7.14 -0.94
C ALA A 86 6.98 -8.18 -1.21
N ALA A 87 6.78 -9.03 -2.21
CA ALA A 87 7.80 -10.00 -2.60
C ALA A 87 9.11 -9.31 -3.06
N GLY A 88 9.00 -8.18 -3.75
CA GLY A 88 10.15 -7.38 -4.18
C GLY A 88 10.92 -6.78 -3.00
N THR A 89 10.24 -6.24 -1.99
CA THR A 89 10.88 -5.70 -0.79
C THR A 89 11.59 -6.78 0.00
N GLU A 90 10.96 -7.94 0.21
CA GLU A 90 11.58 -9.09 0.88
C GLU A 90 12.81 -9.60 0.12
N ALA A 91 12.72 -9.70 -1.21
CA ALA A 91 13.86 -10.10 -2.03
C ALA A 91 15.03 -9.11 -1.89
N VAL A 92 14.77 -7.80 -1.93
CA VAL A 92 15.81 -6.79 -1.75
C VAL A 92 16.42 -6.85 -0.34
N GLN A 93 15.60 -7.03 0.69
CA GLN A 93 16.10 -7.18 2.06
C GLN A 93 17.00 -8.42 2.20
N GLY A 94 16.57 -9.56 1.66
CA GLY A 94 17.31 -10.80 1.76
C GLY A 94 18.61 -10.85 0.92
N PHE A 95 18.64 -10.17 -0.23
CA PHE A 95 19.80 -10.23 -1.14
C PHE A 95 20.79 -9.06 -0.97
N LEU A 96 20.30 -7.87 -0.62
CA LEU A 96 21.12 -6.65 -0.61
C LEU A 96 21.50 -6.17 0.78
N LEU A 97 20.74 -6.53 1.82
CA LEU A 97 21.01 -6.09 3.18
C LEU A 97 21.64 -7.23 4.00
N TRP A 98 22.96 -7.16 4.17
CA TRP A 98 23.73 -8.13 4.96
C TRP A 98 23.26 -8.31 6.42
N SER A 99 22.49 -7.36 6.92
CA SER A 99 21.98 -7.35 8.30
C SER A 99 20.53 -7.85 8.44
N ARG A 100 19.85 -8.19 7.34
CA ARG A 100 18.46 -8.66 7.33
C ARG A 100 18.35 -9.94 6.49
N SER A 101 17.58 -10.88 6.98
CA SER A 101 17.10 -12.04 6.22
C SER A 101 15.69 -11.76 5.74
N ALA A 102 15.33 -12.25 4.54
CA ALA A 102 13.94 -12.29 4.12
C ALA A 102 13.12 -13.07 5.14
N ASP A 103 12.05 -12.47 5.66
CA ASP A 103 11.20 -13.09 6.68
C ASP A 103 9.80 -13.36 6.12
N LEU A 104 9.41 -14.63 6.13
CA LEU A 104 8.08 -15.05 5.70
C LEU A 104 6.96 -14.39 6.52
N LEU A 105 7.19 -14.11 7.79
CA LEU A 105 6.21 -13.47 8.66
C LEU A 105 5.99 -12.01 8.25
N ASP A 106 7.04 -11.30 7.86
CA ASP A 106 6.95 -9.94 7.34
C ASP A 106 6.14 -9.91 6.05
N TYR A 107 6.42 -10.84 5.12
CA TYR A 107 5.63 -10.99 3.90
C TYR A 107 4.14 -11.30 4.19
N VAL A 108 3.85 -12.16 5.15
CA VAL A 108 2.46 -12.44 5.57
C VAL A 108 1.80 -11.19 6.16
N ALA A 109 2.52 -10.42 6.97
CA ALA A 109 2.03 -9.17 7.53
C ALA A 109 1.71 -8.14 6.43
N ASP A 110 2.57 -8.04 5.40
CA ASP A 110 2.35 -7.18 4.23
C ASP A 110 1.05 -7.56 3.51
N VAL A 111 0.86 -8.84 3.20
CA VAL A 111 -0.34 -9.33 2.51
C VAL A 111 -1.60 -9.11 3.33
N LEU A 112 -1.55 -9.35 4.64
CA LEU A 112 -2.68 -9.05 5.54
C LEU A 112 -2.98 -7.55 5.58
N GLY A 113 -1.95 -6.71 5.61
CA GLY A 113 -2.07 -5.26 5.52
C GLY A 113 -2.77 -4.83 4.23
N LEU A 114 -2.35 -5.39 3.08
CA LEU A 114 -2.99 -5.13 1.78
C LEU A 114 -4.49 -5.46 1.80
N LEU A 115 -4.84 -6.62 2.31
CA LEU A 115 -6.24 -7.06 2.39
C LEU A 115 -7.08 -6.13 3.27
N VAL A 116 -6.59 -5.79 4.46
CA VAL A 116 -7.31 -4.91 5.40
C VAL A 116 -7.42 -3.49 4.84
N GLY A 117 -6.34 -2.93 4.30
CA GLY A 117 -6.35 -1.59 3.71
C GLY A 117 -7.33 -1.47 2.54
N LEU A 118 -7.37 -2.49 1.68
CA LEU A 118 -8.33 -2.57 0.58
C LEU A 118 -9.77 -2.70 1.10
N LEU A 119 -10.03 -3.54 2.09
CA LEU A 119 -11.37 -3.71 2.68
C LEU A 119 -11.86 -2.41 3.32
N VAL A 120 -11.01 -1.72 4.07
CA VAL A 120 -11.35 -0.41 4.66
C VAL A 120 -11.71 0.59 3.56
N PHE A 121 -10.89 0.67 2.50
CA PHE A 121 -11.19 1.53 1.37
C PHE A 121 -12.56 1.21 0.74
N GLU A 122 -12.84 -0.07 0.42
CA GLU A 122 -14.09 -0.48 -0.22
C GLU A 122 -15.31 -0.17 0.67
N ARG A 123 -15.23 -0.38 1.97
CA ARG A 123 -16.30 -0.04 2.92
C ARG A 123 -16.60 1.45 2.93
N LEU A 124 -15.57 2.29 2.99
CA LEU A 124 -15.74 3.75 2.97
C LEU A 124 -16.28 4.25 1.62
N ALA A 125 -15.81 3.69 0.50
CA ALA A 125 -16.29 4.05 -0.83
C ALA A 125 -17.77 3.68 -1.05
N LEU A 126 -18.22 2.56 -0.52
CA LEU A 126 -19.63 2.12 -0.57
C LEU A 126 -20.52 2.99 0.33
N SER A 127 -20.08 3.30 1.56
CA SER A 127 -20.80 4.16 2.49
C SER A 127 -21.04 5.55 1.90
N ALA A 128 -20.02 6.17 1.34
CA ALA A 128 -20.12 7.47 0.70
C ALA A 128 -21.05 7.52 -0.52
N LYS A 129 -21.30 6.37 -1.17
CA LYS A 129 -22.24 6.25 -2.28
C LYS A 129 -23.69 6.10 -1.80
N GLY A 130 -23.90 5.45 -0.66
CA GLY A 130 -25.23 5.26 -0.04
C GLY A 130 -25.83 6.57 0.47
N ASP A 131 -25.01 7.44 1.04
CA ASP A 131 -25.43 8.74 1.61
C ASP A 131 -25.82 9.81 0.56
N ARG A 132 -25.57 9.55 -0.70
CA ARG A 132 -25.91 10.45 -1.84
C ARG A 132 -27.22 10.08 -2.56
N ARG A 133 -27.97 9.12 -2.03
CA ARG A 133 -29.29 8.71 -2.55
C ARG A 133 -30.41 9.19 -1.65
#